data_2d9756d273372f503acef615f59c84b5
#
_entry.id   2d9756d273372f503acef615f59c84b5
#
_cell.length_a   1.000
_cell.length_b   1.000
_cell.length_c   1.000
_cell.angle_alpha   90.00
_cell.angle_beta   90.00
_cell.angle_gamma   90.00
#
_symmetry.space_group_name_H-M   'P 1'
#
loop_
_entity.id
_entity.type
_entity.pdbx_description
1 polymer ?
#
loop_
_entity_poly.entity_id
_entity_poly.type
_entity_poly.pdbx_seq_one_letter_code
_entity_poly.pdbx_strand_id
1 'polypeptide(L)'
;MASSTEVGWLPAALNQGWAYSDRVDTPWASVAAFYASRYAHSSLGEWHARLVAGEIHRNGVPLEADGALEAGDRLVWHRPPWWEGAVPGAWEVVHDEGDLLVIDKPSGLPVLPAGGWLEHTALRLLERRHLGDPAGVPRPVHRLGRFTSGLLVCARRPESRRWLSARLRESTNGAVGCEKVYQAWLVSGGLPPALEPGEPLTIATPIGRRPHPRRGQIWCAAQEARAGDLAARSTLRLLERSAEGDRVELTIASGRPHQIRIHCAAIGAPLLGDPLYLPGGDARADALPGEGGYRLRAQRLAIQQPDGSLWQLDADGERPMSG
;
A
#
# COMPACT_ATOMS: atom_id res chain seq x y z
N MET A 1 24.89 26.04 12.48
CA MET A 1 24.78 25.83 11.03
C MET A 1 23.59 24.91 10.83
N ALA A 2 22.45 25.45 10.41
CA ALA A 2 21.24 24.69 10.16
C ALA A 2 21.45 23.89 8.89
N SER A 3 21.35 22.56 9.01
CA SER A 3 21.28 21.61 7.91
C SER A 3 20.17 22.06 6.95
N SER A 4 20.49 22.19 5.68
CA SER A 4 19.54 22.41 4.61
C SER A 4 18.51 21.27 4.65
N THR A 5 17.34 21.54 5.23
CA THR A 5 16.14 20.71 5.03
C THR A 5 15.89 20.68 3.53
N GLU A 6 16.00 19.50 2.90
CA GLU A 6 15.59 19.30 1.52
C GLU A 6 14.18 19.87 1.36
N VAL A 7 14.04 20.83 0.45
CA VAL A 7 12.76 21.49 0.19
C VAL A 7 11.75 20.43 -0.18
N GLY A 8 10.72 20.28 0.65
CA GLY A 8 9.62 19.33 0.40
C GLY A 8 9.56 18.09 1.30
N TRP A 9 10.50 17.90 2.24
CA TRP A 9 10.39 16.83 3.24
C TRP A 9 9.75 17.31 4.54
N LEU A 10 8.90 16.48 5.14
CA LEU A 10 8.44 16.63 6.51
C LEU A 10 9.43 15.93 7.44
N PRO A 11 9.93 16.60 8.47
CA PRO A 11 10.82 15.98 9.43
C PRO A 11 10.11 14.91 10.25
N ALA A 12 10.88 14.01 10.85
CA ALA A 12 10.34 13.06 11.83
C ALA A 12 9.63 13.83 12.97
N ALA A 13 8.48 13.34 13.39
CA ALA A 13 7.66 13.99 14.42
C ALA A 13 6.96 12.98 15.32
N LEU A 14 6.67 13.40 16.56
CA LEU A 14 5.80 12.67 17.48
C LEU A 14 4.34 12.91 17.07
N ASN A 15 3.57 11.85 16.84
CA ASN A 15 2.14 11.97 16.57
C ASN A 15 1.31 12.06 17.86
N GLN A 16 -0.01 12.10 17.73
CA GLN A 16 -0.92 12.27 18.88
C GLN A 16 -1.40 10.94 19.49
N GLY A 17 -0.87 9.80 19.02
CA GLY A 17 -1.44 8.51 19.36
C GLY A 17 -2.75 8.24 18.63
N TRP A 18 -3.33 7.06 18.88
CA TRP A 18 -4.57 6.66 18.21
C TRP A 18 -5.37 5.66 19.04
N ALA A 19 -6.69 5.78 19.01
CA ALA A 19 -7.60 4.84 19.66
C ALA A 19 -8.10 3.80 18.62
N TYR A 20 -7.76 2.54 18.87
CA TYR A 20 -8.23 1.40 18.06
C TYR A 20 -9.41 0.75 18.77
N SER A 21 -10.55 0.63 18.08
CA SER A 21 -11.76 0.02 18.64
C SER A 21 -11.99 -1.36 18.03
N ASP A 22 -12.23 -2.34 18.90
CA ASP A 22 -12.57 -3.70 18.54
C ASP A 22 -13.87 -4.12 19.21
N ARG A 23 -14.62 -4.99 18.56
CA ARG A 23 -15.75 -5.69 19.14
C ARG A 23 -15.40 -7.15 19.33
N VAL A 24 -15.76 -7.68 20.47
CA VAL A 24 -15.58 -9.10 20.81
C VAL A 24 -16.77 -9.87 20.29
N ASP A 25 -16.55 -10.78 19.34
CA ASP A 25 -17.62 -11.56 18.72
C ASP A 25 -17.91 -12.87 19.45
N THR A 26 -16.91 -13.42 20.14
CA THR A 26 -17.00 -14.68 20.90
C THR A 26 -16.25 -14.51 22.24
N PRO A 27 -16.62 -15.26 23.30
CA PRO A 27 -15.92 -15.17 24.59
C PRO A 27 -14.43 -15.51 24.47
N TRP A 28 -13.62 -14.84 25.29
CA TRP A 28 -12.17 -15.05 25.41
C TRP A 28 -11.77 -15.19 26.88
N ALA A 29 -10.73 -15.99 27.13
CA ALA A 29 -10.24 -16.20 28.51
C ALA A 29 -9.58 -14.95 29.08
N SER A 30 -8.99 -14.10 28.23
CA SER A 30 -8.35 -12.86 28.66
C SER A 30 -8.30 -11.79 27.56
N VAL A 31 -8.21 -10.54 27.95
CA VAL A 31 -8.04 -9.38 27.06
C VAL A 31 -6.72 -9.47 26.31
N ALA A 32 -5.63 -9.81 27.00
CA ALA A 32 -4.32 -9.93 26.39
C ALA A 32 -4.27 -11.07 25.36
N ALA A 33 -4.94 -12.19 25.62
CA ALA A 33 -5.04 -13.30 24.65
C ALA A 33 -5.85 -12.91 23.41
N PHE A 34 -6.96 -12.18 23.57
CA PHE A 34 -7.73 -11.64 22.47
C PHE A 34 -6.87 -10.77 21.57
N TYR A 35 -6.16 -9.80 22.13
CA TYR A 35 -5.33 -8.90 21.36
C TYR A 35 -4.13 -9.60 20.70
N ALA A 36 -3.46 -10.52 21.41
CA ALA A 36 -2.33 -11.27 20.86
C ALA A 36 -2.75 -12.17 19.66
N SER A 37 -3.95 -12.75 19.73
CA SER A 37 -4.51 -13.51 18.61
C SER A 37 -4.87 -12.62 17.42
N ARG A 38 -5.45 -11.46 17.68
CA ARG A 38 -5.93 -10.54 16.64
C ARG A 38 -4.80 -9.74 15.98
N TYR A 39 -3.79 -9.38 16.76
CA TYR A 39 -2.69 -8.50 16.37
C TYR A 39 -1.33 -9.16 16.58
N ALA A 40 -0.94 -10.02 15.64
CA ALA A 40 0.30 -10.81 15.68
C ALA A 40 1.60 -9.98 15.68
N HIS A 41 1.51 -8.64 15.61
CA HIS A 41 2.67 -7.74 15.70
C HIS A 41 3.18 -7.55 17.15
N SER A 42 2.43 -8.01 18.15
CA SER A 42 2.78 -7.88 19.56
C SER A 42 2.50 -9.19 20.30
N SER A 43 3.41 -9.54 21.18
CA SER A 43 3.32 -10.72 22.03
C SER A 43 2.26 -10.57 23.12
N LEU A 44 1.89 -11.69 23.73
CA LEU A 44 0.99 -11.71 24.91
C LEU A 44 1.52 -10.82 26.03
N GLY A 45 2.84 -10.87 26.30
CA GLY A 45 3.48 -10.06 27.35
C GLY A 45 3.41 -8.56 27.06
N GLU A 46 3.57 -8.14 25.79
CA GLU A 46 3.43 -6.73 25.41
C GLU A 46 1.98 -6.25 25.58
N TRP A 47 0.99 -7.08 25.27
CA TRP A 47 -0.41 -6.73 25.50
C TRP A 47 -0.75 -6.64 26.97
N HIS A 48 -0.18 -7.52 27.79
CA HIS A 48 -0.28 -7.43 29.25
C HIS A 48 0.32 -6.13 29.79
N ALA A 49 1.50 -5.74 29.32
CA ALA A 49 2.14 -4.49 29.72
C ALA A 49 1.29 -3.25 29.37
N ARG A 50 0.66 -3.22 28.18
CA ARG A 50 -0.27 -2.15 27.77
C ARG A 50 -1.52 -2.09 28.63
N LEU A 51 -2.03 -3.24 29.07
CA LEU A 51 -3.17 -3.31 29.96
C LEU A 51 -2.81 -2.72 31.33
N VAL A 52 -1.67 -3.13 31.90
CA VAL A 52 -1.17 -2.58 33.18
C VAL A 52 -0.88 -1.07 33.05
N ALA A 53 -0.46 -0.60 31.90
CA ALA A 53 -0.27 0.84 31.63
C ALA A 53 -1.58 1.62 31.48
N GLY A 54 -2.76 0.98 31.57
CA GLY A 54 -4.07 1.64 31.46
C GLY A 54 -4.45 2.03 30.02
N GLU A 55 -3.75 1.49 29.03
CA GLU A 55 -4.00 1.83 27.62
C GLU A 55 -5.27 1.18 27.06
N ILE A 56 -5.85 0.18 27.75
CA ILE A 56 -6.99 -0.60 27.26
C ILE A 56 -8.24 -0.31 28.07
N HIS A 57 -9.31 0.08 27.38
CA HIS A 57 -10.62 0.28 27.97
C HIS A 57 -11.60 -0.81 27.50
N ARG A 58 -12.48 -1.26 28.41
CA ARG A 58 -13.61 -2.14 28.11
C ARG A 58 -14.91 -1.41 28.36
N ASN A 59 -15.78 -1.34 27.37
CA ASN A 59 -17.09 -0.69 27.47
C ASN A 59 -17.01 0.76 27.99
N GLY A 60 -15.92 1.47 27.65
CA GLY A 60 -15.67 2.86 28.06
C GLY A 60 -14.96 3.03 29.41
N VAL A 61 -14.65 1.95 30.12
CA VAL A 61 -13.98 1.98 31.43
C VAL A 61 -12.54 1.45 31.29
N PRO A 62 -11.52 2.15 31.84
CA PRO A 62 -10.16 1.64 31.89
C PRO A 62 -10.11 0.28 32.57
N LEU A 63 -9.34 -0.64 32.01
CA LEU A 63 -9.08 -1.94 32.67
C LEU A 63 -7.85 -1.84 33.59
N GLU A 64 -8.00 -2.27 34.83
CA GLU A 64 -6.92 -2.32 35.80
C GLU A 64 -6.23 -3.70 35.84
N ALA A 65 -6.91 -4.74 35.37
CA ALA A 65 -6.43 -6.11 35.36
C ALA A 65 -6.91 -6.86 34.11
N ASP A 66 -6.20 -7.92 33.76
CA ASP A 66 -6.63 -8.85 32.71
C ASP A 66 -7.81 -9.69 33.21
N GLY A 67 -8.69 -10.08 32.29
CA GLY A 67 -9.88 -10.85 32.63
C GLY A 67 -10.61 -11.37 31.39
N ALA A 68 -11.59 -12.22 31.66
CA ALA A 68 -12.42 -12.81 30.62
C ALA A 68 -13.26 -11.76 29.89
N LEU A 69 -13.47 -12.01 28.60
CA LEU A 69 -14.30 -11.20 27.71
C LEU A 69 -15.55 -11.97 27.30
N GLU A 70 -16.64 -11.24 27.15
CA GLU A 70 -17.91 -11.76 26.64
C GLU A 70 -18.19 -11.25 25.22
N ALA A 71 -19.02 -12.00 24.48
CA ALA A 71 -19.50 -11.54 23.19
C ALA A 71 -20.28 -10.22 23.35
N GLY A 72 -19.97 -9.23 22.52
CA GLY A 72 -20.56 -7.91 22.58
C GLY A 72 -19.69 -6.87 23.30
N ASP A 73 -18.67 -7.26 24.05
CA ASP A 73 -17.74 -6.30 24.66
C ASP A 73 -17.10 -5.41 23.61
N ARG A 74 -16.96 -4.15 23.94
CA ARG A 74 -16.23 -3.17 23.15
C ARG A 74 -14.91 -2.84 23.83
N LEU A 75 -13.82 -3.17 23.16
CA LEU A 75 -12.48 -2.82 23.60
C LEU A 75 -11.97 -1.61 22.83
N VAL A 76 -11.24 -0.75 23.51
CA VAL A 76 -10.53 0.37 22.90
C VAL A 76 -9.09 0.37 23.41
N TRP A 77 -8.14 0.19 22.51
CA TRP A 77 -6.74 0.40 22.81
C TRP A 77 -6.34 1.82 22.48
N HIS A 78 -6.02 2.62 23.49
CA HIS A 78 -5.49 3.97 23.38
C HIS A 78 -3.98 3.90 23.21
N ARG A 79 -3.53 3.68 21.98
CA ARG A 79 -2.10 3.63 21.68
C ARG A 79 -1.48 5.00 21.96
N PRO A 80 -0.43 5.08 22.83
CA PRO A 80 0.26 6.33 23.09
C PRO A 80 0.90 6.95 21.84
N PRO A 81 1.27 8.24 21.88
CA PRO A 81 2.05 8.87 20.81
C PRO A 81 3.34 8.11 20.48
N TRP A 82 3.68 8.05 19.18
CA TRP A 82 4.95 7.46 18.72
C TRP A 82 5.60 8.32 17.66
N TRP A 83 6.90 8.18 17.51
CA TRP A 83 7.65 8.88 16.48
C TRP A 83 7.36 8.30 15.10
N GLU A 84 6.98 9.18 14.18
CA GLU A 84 6.90 8.86 12.75
C GLU A 84 8.14 9.39 12.04
N GLY A 85 8.70 8.58 11.14
CA GLY A 85 9.88 8.98 10.37
C GLY A 85 9.61 10.15 9.44
N ALA A 86 10.66 10.73 8.91
CA ALA A 86 10.55 11.75 7.87
C ALA A 86 9.95 11.16 6.59
N VAL A 87 9.15 11.96 5.87
CA VAL A 87 8.51 11.58 4.60
C VAL A 87 8.57 12.73 3.61
N PRO A 88 8.53 12.45 2.29
CA PRO A 88 8.29 13.48 1.30
C PRO A 88 6.94 14.15 1.57
N GLY A 89 6.94 15.46 1.74
CA GLY A 89 5.75 16.25 2.00
C GLY A 89 5.24 17.02 0.79
N ALA A 90 5.96 17.02 -0.33
CA ALA A 90 5.57 17.69 -1.57
C ALA A 90 5.23 16.68 -2.66
N TRP A 91 4.34 17.08 -3.55
CA TRP A 91 3.97 16.34 -4.77
C TRP A 91 3.47 17.30 -5.84
N GLU A 92 3.47 16.86 -7.08
CA GLU A 92 2.85 17.55 -8.19
C GLU A 92 1.37 17.17 -8.32
N VAL A 93 0.54 18.14 -8.71
CA VAL A 93 -0.86 17.92 -9.04
C VAL A 93 -0.91 17.64 -10.54
N VAL A 94 -1.34 16.42 -10.90
CA VAL A 94 -1.48 15.99 -12.31
C VAL A 94 -2.84 16.45 -12.86
N HIS A 95 -3.87 16.40 -12.03
CA HIS A 95 -5.23 16.81 -12.40
C HIS A 95 -5.96 17.30 -11.15
N ASP A 96 -6.65 18.42 -11.25
CA ASP A 96 -7.54 18.94 -10.21
C ASP A 96 -8.74 19.62 -10.88
N GLU A 97 -9.80 18.88 -11.07
CA GLU A 97 -11.03 19.39 -11.67
C GLU A 97 -12.26 18.85 -10.95
N GLY A 98 -13.11 19.77 -10.51
CA GLY A 98 -14.37 19.46 -9.86
C GLY A 98 -14.22 18.54 -8.65
N ASP A 99 -14.64 17.29 -8.79
CA ASP A 99 -14.63 16.30 -7.72
C ASP A 99 -13.32 15.48 -7.63
N LEU A 100 -12.50 15.52 -8.67
CA LEU A 100 -11.32 14.67 -8.80
C LEU A 100 -10.04 15.46 -8.54
N LEU A 101 -9.13 14.86 -7.78
CA LEU A 101 -7.74 15.27 -7.65
C LEU A 101 -6.85 14.08 -7.94
N VAL A 102 -5.88 14.25 -8.83
CA VAL A 102 -4.82 13.26 -9.06
C VAL A 102 -3.49 13.90 -8.75
N ILE A 103 -2.71 13.23 -7.94
CA ILE A 103 -1.37 13.67 -7.58
C ILE A 103 -0.32 12.67 -8.06
N ASP A 104 0.86 13.19 -8.39
CA ASP A 104 2.06 12.37 -8.53
C ASP A 104 2.64 12.12 -7.14
N LYS A 105 2.26 11.00 -6.55
CA LYS A 105 2.71 10.61 -5.21
C LYS A 105 4.22 10.34 -5.21
N PRO A 106 5.01 11.00 -4.38
CA PRO A 106 6.44 10.69 -4.26
C PRO A 106 6.67 9.31 -3.67
N SER A 107 7.82 8.71 -4.02
CA SER A 107 8.33 7.51 -3.34
C SER A 107 8.64 7.82 -1.88
N GLY A 108 8.34 6.90 -0.96
CA GLY A 108 8.57 7.07 0.48
C GLY A 108 7.36 7.56 1.28
N LEU A 109 6.34 8.15 0.62
CA LEU A 109 5.11 8.61 1.28
C LEU A 109 4.06 7.50 1.40
N PRO A 110 3.66 7.07 2.61
CA PRO A 110 2.51 6.18 2.82
C PRO A 110 1.21 6.84 2.36
N VAL A 111 0.24 6.07 1.84
CA VAL A 111 -1.05 6.63 1.40
C VAL A 111 -2.03 6.79 2.55
N LEU A 112 -2.21 5.76 3.36
CA LEU A 112 -3.20 5.69 4.45
C LEU A 112 -2.54 5.38 5.78
N PRO A 113 -3.12 5.81 6.90
CA PRO A 113 -2.68 5.40 8.23
C PRO A 113 -2.63 3.88 8.37
N ALA A 114 -1.48 3.36 8.70
CA ALA A 114 -1.25 1.94 8.95
C ALA A 114 0.12 1.70 9.60
N GLY A 115 0.21 0.72 10.48
CA GLY A 115 1.47 0.30 11.11
C GLY A 115 2.10 1.40 11.96
N GLY A 116 3.26 1.90 11.52
CA GLY A 116 3.99 2.99 12.20
C GLY A 116 3.63 4.40 11.70
N TRP A 117 2.65 4.55 10.81
CA TRP A 117 2.28 5.79 10.14
C TRP A 117 0.85 6.19 10.48
N LEU A 118 0.65 7.41 10.94
CA LEU A 118 -0.63 8.02 11.26
C LEU A 118 -0.76 9.37 10.56
N GLU A 119 0.08 10.33 10.95
CA GLU A 119 0.04 11.72 10.48
C GLU A 119 0.85 11.96 9.21
N HIS A 120 1.94 11.20 9.01
CA HIS A 120 2.82 11.28 7.85
C HIS A 120 2.31 10.38 6.71
N THR A 121 1.07 10.63 6.27
CA THR A 121 0.42 9.92 5.17
C THR A 121 -0.20 10.88 4.17
N ALA A 122 -0.32 10.47 2.90
CA ALA A 122 -0.94 11.29 1.86
C ALA A 122 -2.36 11.73 2.28
N LEU A 123 -3.15 10.82 2.89
CA LEU A 123 -4.48 11.16 3.40
C LEU A 123 -4.44 12.33 4.39
N ARG A 124 -3.60 12.26 5.42
CA ARG A 124 -3.52 13.31 6.44
C ARG A 124 -2.98 14.63 5.89
N LEU A 125 -2.02 14.56 4.97
CA LEU A 125 -1.51 15.74 4.31
C LEU A 125 -2.56 16.40 3.39
N LEU A 126 -3.36 15.61 2.68
CA LEU A 126 -4.49 16.12 1.89
C LEU A 126 -5.54 16.75 2.81
N GLU A 127 -5.91 16.12 3.92
CA GLU A 127 -6.84 16.66 4.90
C GLU A 127 -6.38 18.03 5.44
N ARG A 128 -5.09 18.18 5.75
CA ARG A 128 -4.53 19.45 6.22
C ARG A 128 -4.49 20.52 5.13
N ARG A 129 -4.10 20.17 3.90
CA ARG A 129 -3.99 21.13 2.79
C ARG A 129 -5.34 21.67 2.30
N HIS A 130 -6.35 20.83 2.36
CA HIS A 130 -7.70 21.16 1.90
C HIS A 130 -8.67 21.42 3.06
N LEU A 131 -8.15 21.74 4.26
CA LEU A 131 -8.98 22.10 5.40
C LEU A 131 -9.71 23.41 5.09
N GLY A 132 -11.06 23.37 5.10
CA GLY A 132 -11.90 24.53 4.77
C GLY A 132 -12.07 24.81 3.27
N ASP A 133 -11.55 23.94 2.40
CA ASP A 133 -11.76 24.06 0.95
C ASP A 133 -13.25 23.86 0.61
N PRO A 134 -13.91 24.85 -0.06
CA PRO A 134 -15.32 24.74 -0.45
C PRO A 134 -15.60 23.55 -1.38
N ALA A 135 -14.61 23.11 -2.17
CA ALA A 135 -14.74 21.94 -3.03
C ALA A 135 -14.72 20.63 -2.23
N GLY A 136 -14.34 20.67 -0.96
CA GLY A 136 -14.23 19.52 -0.08
C GLY A 136 -12.84 18.88 -0.07
N VAL A 137 -12.58 18.07 0.95
CA VAL A 137 -11.30 17.39 1.14
C VAL A 137 -11.19 16.18 0.21
N PRO A 138 -10.22 16.15 -0.73
CA PRO A 138 -9.99 14.98 -1.57
C PRO A 138 -9.41 13.83 -0.74
N ARG A 139 -9.93 12.62 -0.94
CA ARG A 139 -9.47 11.42 -0.24
C ARG A 139 -9.06 10.34 -1.23
N PRO A 140 -7.96 9.63 -1.01
CA PRO A 140 -7.52 8.55 -1.89
C PRO A 140 -8.61 7.49 -2.09
N VAL A 141 -8.84 7.09 -3.36
CA VAL A 141 -9.79 6.03 -3.72
C VAL A 141 -9.12 4.67 -3.91
N HIS A 142 -7.80 4.64 -3.94
CA HIS A 142 -6.95 3.45 -3.92
C HIS A 142 -5.67 3.71 -3.13
N ARG A 143 -4.82 2.70 -3.04
CA ARG A 143 -3.51 2.85 -2.39
C ARG A 143 -2.38 2.35 -3.28
N LEU A 144 -1.26 3.01 -3.16
CA LEU A 144 0.05 2.59 -3.65
C LEU A 144 0.91 2.15 -2.46
N GLY A 145 1.89 1.28 -2.71
CA GLY A 145 2.91 0.98 -1.71
C GLY A 145 3.66 2.25 -1.29
N ARG A 146 4.26 2.27 -0.11
CA ARG A 146 4.99 3.44 0.40
C ARG A 146 6.03 3.94 -0.61
N PHE A 147 6.82 3.04 -1.17
CA PHE A 147 7.88 3.35 -2.13
C PHE A 147 7.43 3.32 -3.60
N THR A 148 6.18 2.97 -3.89
CA THR A 148 5.59 3.15 -5.21
C THR A 148 5.26 4.62 -5.41
N SER A 149 5.83 5.26 -6.42
CA SER A 149 5.51 6.63 -6.85
C SER A 149 4.42 6.65 -7.94
N GLY A 150 4.02 7.83 -8.37
CA GLY A 150 3.12 8.02 -9.51
C GLY A 150 1.66 8.27 -9.13
N LEU A 151 0.77 8.02 -10.08
CA LEU A 151 -0.63 8.42 -10.04
C LEU A 151 -1.40 7.90 -8.82
N LEU A 152 -1.80 8.81 -7.95
CA LEU A 152 -2.71 8.57 -6.84
C LEU A 152 -3.99 9.36 -7.04
N VAL A 153 -5.07 8.64 -7.34
CA VAL A 153 -6.40 9.22 -7.56
C VAL A 153 -7.08 9.45 -6.23
N CYS A 154 -7.63 10.65 -6.08
CA CYS A 154 -8.42 11.08 -4.94
C CYS A 154 -9.75 11.66 -5.42
N ALA A 155 -10.79 11.58 -4.60
CA ALA A 155 -12.08 12.19 -4.90
C ALA A 155 -12.63 12.89 -3.65
N ARG A 156 -13.34 14.01 -3.88
CA ARG A 156 -13.94 14.84 -2.82
C ARG A 156 -15.27 14.28 -2.35
N ARG A 157 -16.14 13.90 -3.27
CA ARG A 157 -17.50 13.42 -2.96
C ARG A 157 -17.55 11.95 -2.58
N PRO A 158 -18.41 11.55 -1.63
CA PRO A 158 -18.56 10.15 -1.25
C PRO A 158 -18.98 9.22 -2.41
N GLU A 159 -19.82 9.72 -3.33
CA GLU A 159 -20.33 8.99 -4.49
C GLU A 159 -19.17 8.62 -5.42
N SER A 160 -18.34 9.60 -5.76
CA SER A 160 -17.18 9.39 -6.63
C SER A 160 -16.14 8.49 -5.97
N ARG A 161 -15.92 8.65 -4.66
CA ARG A 161 -15.06 7.71 -3.91
C ARG A 161 -15.58 6.28 -3.99
N ARG A 162 -16.90 6.09 -3.89
CA ARG A 162 -17.51 4.76 -3.90
C ARG A 162 -17.36 4.09 -5.27
N TRP A 163 -17.75 4.77 -6.36
CA TRP A 163 -17.68 4.16 -7.68
C TRP A 163 -16.24 3.97 -8.16
N LEU A 164 -15.33 4.94 -7.97
CA LEU A 164 -13.92 4.82 -8.32
C LEU A 164 -13.25 3.68 -7.54
N SER A 165 -13.47 3.59 -6.24
CA SER A 165 -12.93 2.50 -5.43
C SER A 165 -13.48 1.13 -5.86
N ALA A 166 -14.75 1.05 -6.25
CA ALA A 166 -15.34 -0.17 -6.79
C ALA A 166 -14.70 -0.52 -8.14
N ARG A 167 -14.63 0.42 -9.08
CA ARG A 167 -14.04 0.20 -10.41
C ARG A 167 -12.57 -0.24 -10.32
N LEU A 168 -11.78 0.44 -9.49
CA LEU A 168 -10.37 0.08 -9.27
C LEU A 168 -10.20 -1.28 -8.58
N ARG A 169 -11.18 -1.72 -7.80
CA ARG A 169 -11.21 -3.04 -7.16
C ARG A 169 -11.69 -4.13 -8.12
N GLU A 170 -12.71 -3.86 -8.93
CA GLU A 170 -13.22 -4.78 -9.95
C GLU A 170 -12.14 -5.12 -10.98
N SER A 171 -11.30 -4.16 -11.37
CA SER A 171 -10.15 -4.41 -12.23
C SER A 171 -9.21 -5.47 -11.64
N THR A 172 -9.23 -5.69 -10.32
CA THR A 172 -8.44 -6.74 -9.68
C THR A 172 -8.96 -8.16 -9.95
N ASN A 173 -10.15 -8.27 -10.53
CA ASN A 173 -10.76 -9.55 -10.92
C ASN A 173 -10.74 -9.78 -12.45
N GLY A 174 -9.97 -8.96 -13.18
CA GLY A 174 -9.88 -9.06 -14.64
C GLY A 174 -11.07 -8.46 -15.40
N ALA A 175 -11.91 -7.66 -14.74
CA ALA A 175 -13.02 -6.97 -15.38
C ALA A 175 -12.54 -5.92 -16.38
N VAL A 176 -13.24 -5.78 -17.49
CA VAL A 176 -12.98 -4.76 -18.53
C VAL A 176 -13.29 -3.37 -17.95
N GLY A 177 -12.47 -2.36 -18.29
CA GLY A 177 -12.76 -0.96 -17.99
C GLY A 177 -11.83 -0.26 -16.99
N CYS A 178 -10.74 -0.92 -16.60
CA CYS A 178 -9.65 -0.26 -15.88
C CYS A 178 -8.30 -0.90 -16.24
N GLU A 179 -7.40 -0.10 -16.82
CA GLU A 179 -6.02 -0.48 -17.11
C GLU A 179 -5.08 0.25 -16.16
N LYS A 180 -4.09 -0.47 -15.64
CA LYS A 180 -3.04 0.06 -14.75
C LYS A 180 -1.69 -0.30 -15.31
N VAL A 181 -0.94 0.72 -15.70
CA VAL A 181 0.41 0.57 -16.25
C VAL A 181 1.42 1.16 -15.28
N TYR A 182 2.46 0.40 -15.03
CA TYR A 182 3.56 0.77 -14.16
C TYR A 182 4.88 0.74 -14.91
N GLN A 183 5.78 1.61 -14.53
CA GLN A 183 7.19 1.53 -14.92
C GLN A 183 8.01 1.05 -13.72
N ALA A 184 8.94 0.15 -13.97
CA ALA A 184 9.80 -0.40 -12.93
C ALA A 184 11.25 -0.54 -13.42
N TRP A 185 12.17 -0.59 -12.45
CA TRP A 185 13.56 -0.96 -12.68
C TRP A 185 13.81 -2.29 -11.96
N LEU A 186 14.31 -3.25 -12.72
CA LEU A 186 14.64 -4.60 -12.24
C LEU A 186 16.14 -4.74 -12.07
N VAL A 187 16.54 -5.69 -11.25
CA VAL A 187 17.96 -6.06 -11.13
C VAL A 187 18.45 -6.57 -12.48
N SER A 188 19.59 -6.04 -12.94
CA SER A 188 20.20 -6.39 -14.23
C SER A 188 20.50 -7.89 -14.33
N GLY A 189 20.28 -8.46 -15.51
CA GLY A 189 20.57 -9.87 -15.81
C GLY A 189 19.56 -10.89 -15.27
N GLY A 190 18.48 -10.45 -14.61
CA GLY A 190 17.42 -11.33 -14.13
C GLY A 190 16.37 -11.71 -15.18
N LEU A 191 16.22 -10.91 -16.23
CA LEU A 191 15.29 -11.20 -17.35
C LEU A 191 15.95 -12.17 -18.36
N PRO A 192 15.13 -12.99 -19.06
CA PRO A 192 15.65 -13.88 -20.11
C PRO A 192 16.50 -13.09 -21.12
N PRO A 193 17.72 -13.55 -21.44
CA PRO A 193 18.60 -12.84 -22.38
C PRO A 193 17.98 -12.63 -23.77
N ALA A 194 17.15 -13.57 -24.22
CA ALA A 194 16.46 -13.52 -25.52
C ALA A 194 15.22 -12.62 -25.54
N LEU A 195 14.81 -12.03 -24.42
CA LEU A 195 13.67 -11.12 -24.39
C LEU A 195 14.05 -9.79 -25.04
N GLU A 196 13.41 -9.49 -26.18
CA GLU A 196 13.65 -8.26 -26.92
C GLU A 196 12.82 -7.08 -26.38
N PRO A 197 13.28 -5.82 -26.57
CA PRO A 197 12.51 -4.64 -26.22
C PRO A 197 11.13 -4.63 -26.90
N GLY A 198 10.08 -4.34 -26.12
CA GLY A 198 8.69 -4.33 -26.58
C GLY A 198 8.01 -5.70 -26.60
N GLU A 199 8.74 -6.80 -26.54
CA GLU A 199 8.17 -8.15 -26.46
C GLU A 199 7.42 -8.37 -25.15
N PRO A 200 6.17 -8.91 -25.17
CA PRO A 200 5.41 -9.15 -23.95
C PRO A 200 5.81 -10.45 -23.26
N LEU A 201 6.16 -10.37 -22.00
CA LEU A 201 6.34 -11.51 -21.11
C LEU A 201 5.16 -11.58 -20.12
N THR A 202 4.36 -12.65 -20.21
CA THR A 202 3.25 -12.87 -19.27
C THR A 202 3.73 -13.58 -18.01
N ILE A 203 3.37 -13.01 -16.85
CA ILE A 203 3.64 -13.58 -15.52
C ILE A 203 2.29 -13.92 -14.90
N ALA A 204 2.04 -15.20 -14.62
CA ALA A 204 0.76 -15.69 -14.09
C ALA A 204 0.93 -16.46 -12.76
N THR A 205 2.05 -16.24 -12.08
CA THR A 205 2.34 -16.88 -10.78
C THR A 205 1.29 -16.46 -9.75
N PRO A 206 0.55 -17.39 -9.11
CA PRO A 206 -0.37 -17.06 -8.05
C PRO A 206 0.34 -16.45 -6.85
N ILE A 207 -0.41 -15.69 -6.04
CA ILE A 207 0.13 -15.00 -4.87
C ILE A 207 -0.57 -15.52 -3.63
N GLY A 208 0.21 -16.03 -2.68
CA GLY A 208 -0.31 -16.64 -1.47
C GLY A 208 0.34 -16.11 -0.19
N ARG A 209 -0.34 -16.36 0.93
CA ARG A 209 0.25 -16.08 2.25
C ARG A 209 1.18 -17.23 2.66
N ARG A 210 2.37 -16.88 3.12
CA ARG A 210 3.38 -17.84 3.60
C ARG A 210 3.86 -17.42 4.98
N PRO A 211 4.30 -18.36 5.84
CA PRO A 211 4.85 -18.06 7.16
C PRO A 211 6.00 -17.06 7.09
N HIS A 212 6.05 -16.13 8.04
CA HIS A 212 7.12 -15.16 8.14
C HIS A 212 7.44 -14.87 9.62
N PRO A 213 8.73 -14.94 10.05
CA PRO A 213 9.09 -14.89 11.48
C PRO A 213 8.69 -13.58 12.18
N ARG A 214 8.75 -12.45 11.47
CA ARG A 214 8.44 -11.13 12.04
C ARG A 214 6.99 -10.67 11.87
N ARG A 215 6.18 -11.38 11.03
CA ARG A 215 4.81 -10.93 10.68
C ARG A 215 3.77 -12.04 10.78
N GLY A 216 4.16 -13.23 11.22
CA GLY A 216 3.31 -14.41 11.18
C GLY A 216 3.09 -14.89 9.76
N GLN A 217 2.56 -14.04 8.89
CA GLN A 217 2.35 -14.35 7.47
C GLN A 217 2.65 -13.15 6.58
N ILE A 218 3.14 -13.44 5.36
CA ILE A 218 3.43 -12.45 4.32
C ILE A 218 2.98 -12.98 2.94
N TRP A 219 2.70 -12.07 2.01
CA TRP A 219 2.41 -12.42 0.62
C TRP A 219 3.69 -12.77 -0.13
N CYS A 220 3.70 -13.91 -0.82
CA CYS A 220 4.81 -14.42 -1.62
C CYS A 220 4.29 -15.04 -2.92
N ALA A 221 5.20 -15.40 -3.82
CA ALA A 221 4.89 -16.26 -4.96
C ALA A 221 4.39 -17.63 -4.45
N ALA A 222 3.26 -18.09 -4.99
CA ALA A 222 2.70 -19.39 -4.66
C ALA A 222 3.20 -20.42 -5.69
N GLN A 223 4.44 -20.87 -5.53
CA GLN A 223 5.02 -21.91 -6.40
C GLN A 223 4.28 -23.23 -6.22
N GLU A 224 3.88 -23.56 -5.00
CA GLU A 224 2.98 -24.65 -4.70
C GLU A 224 1.60 -24.07 -4.36
N ALA A 225 0.59 -24.49 -5.12
CA ALA A 225 -0.77 -24.02 -4.94
C ALA A 225 -1.35 -24.48 -3.58
N ARG A 226 -1.94 -23.55 -2.84
CA ARG A 226 -2.65 -23.79 -1.57
C ARG A 226 -4.04 -23.16 -1.61
N ALA A 227 -4.94 -23.70 -0.82
CA ALA A 227 -6.25 -23.09 -0.64
C ALA A 227 -6.08 -21.62 -0.15
N GLY A 228 -6.75 -20.68 -0.82
CA GLY A 228 -6.67 -19.25 -0.53
C GLY A 228 -5.58 -18.47 -1.30
N ASP A 229 -4.78 -19.14 -2.12
CA ASP A 229 -3.89 -18.45 -3.05
C ASP A 229 -4.69 -17.70 -4.13
N LEU A 230 -4.25 -16.51 -4.46
CA LEU A 230 -4.95 -15.60 -5.35
C LEU A 230 -4.37 -15.68 -6.76
N ALA A 231 -5.18 -15.95 -7.75
CA ALA A 231 -4.77 -15.81 -9.14
C ALA A 231 -4.35 -14.37 -9.41
N ALA A 232 -3.23 -14.20 -10.10
CA ALA A 232 -2.68 -12.91 -10.48
C ALA A 232 -2.08 -13.00 -11.88
N ARG A 233 -2.18 -11.90 -12.65
CA ARG A 233 -1.60 -11.81 -13.99
C ARG A 233 -0.98 -10.43 -14.20
N SER A 234 0.24 -10.40 -14.69
CA SER A 234 0.93 -9.21 -15.14
C SER A 234 1.52 -9.46 -16.52
N THR A 235 1.56 -8.44 -17.35
CA THR A 235 2.31 -8.44 -18.61
C THR A 235 3.47 -7.47 -18.47
N LEU A 236 4.68 -7.95 -18.67
CA LEU A 236 5.91 -7.19 -18.63
C LEU A 236 6.39 -6.95 -20.08
N ARG A 237 6.84 -5.73 -20.38
CA ARG A 237 7.56 -5.39 -21.60
C ARG A 237 8.89 -4.77 -21.23
N LEU A 238 9.96 -5.29 -21.78
CA LEU A 238 11.28 -4.69 -21.66
C LEU A 238 11.30 -3.37 -22.45
N LEU A 239 11.73 -2.29 -21.81
CA LEU A 239 11.93 -0.99 -22.47
C LEU A 239 13.42 -0.79 -22.80
N GLU A 240 14.29 -1.11 -21.86
CA GLU A 240 15.73 -0.87 -21.98
C GLU A 240 16.51 -1.78 -21.04
N ARG A 241 17.65 -2.29 -21.51
CA ARG A 241 18.65 -2.97 -20.66
C ARG A 241 19.79 -2.02 -20.34
N SER A 242 20.20 -1.99 -19.09
CA SER A 242 21.39 -1.25 -18.68
C SER A 242 22.15 -1.95 -17.57
N ALA A 243 23.39 -1.53 -17.34
CA ALA A 243 24.21 -2.05 -16.24
C ALA A 243 23.61 -1.68 -14.86
N GLU A 244 22.86 -0.57 -14.76
CA GLU A 244 22.23 -0.13 -13.54
C GLU A 244 20.93 -0.86 -13.24
N GLY A 245 20.32 -1.51 -14.23
CA GLY A 245 19.06 -2.24 -14.12
C GLY A 245 18.28 -2.25 -15.42
N ASP A 246 17.38 -3.22 -15.57
CA ASP A 246 16.48 -3.33 -16.71
C ASP A 246 15.24 -2.49 -16.47
N ARG A 247 14.95 -1.54 -17.36
CA ARG A 247 13.72 -0.72 -17.29
C ARG A 247 12.60 -1.43 -18.02
N VAL A 248 11.46 -1.57 -17.35
CA VAL A 248 10.31 -2.31 -17.87
C VAL A 248 9.00 -1.55 -17.69
N GLU A 249 8.05 -1.82 -18.57
CA GLU A 249 6.65 -1.49 -18.40
C GLU A 249 5.88 -2.74 -17.92
N LEU A 250 4.98 -2.57 -16.95
CA LEU A 250 4.12 -3.64 -16.47
C LEU A 250 2.66 -3.23 -16.51
N THR A 251 1.84 -4.00 -17.20
CA THR A 251 0.38 -3.91 -17.13
C THR A 251 -0.15 -5.00 -16.22
N ILE A 252 -1.00 -4.64 -15.27
CA ILE A 252 -1.61 -5.60 -14.33
C ILE A 252 -3.10 -5.75 -14.58
N ALA A 253 -3.54 -7.00 -14.75
CA ALA A 253 -4.96 -7.36 -14.88
C ALA A 253 -5.63 -7.59 -13.51
N SER A 254 -4.84 -7.61 -12.43
CA SER A 254 -5.29 -7.79 -11.05
C SER A 254 -4.49 -6.84 -10.15
N GLY A 255 -5.01 -6.46 -8.98
CA GLY A 255 -4.33 -5.59 -8.02
C GLY A 255 -4.03 -6.31 -6.71
N ARG A 256 -3.40 -7.49 -6.78
CA ARG A 256 -3.09 -8.28 -5.58
C ARG A 256 -2.02 -7.60 -4.74
N PRO A 257 -1.97 -7.85 -3.43
CA PRO A 257 -0.93 -7.27 -2.58
C PRO A 257 0.47 -7.60 -3.10
N HIS A 258 1.29 -6.58 -3.25
CA HIS A 258 2.68 -6.64 -3.74
C HIS A 258 2.88 -7.33 -5.10
N GLN A 259 1.83 -7.42 -5.93
CA GLN A 259 1.81 -8.23 -7.15
C GLN A 259 3.05 -8.00 -8.04
N ILE A 260 3.34 -6.76 -8.40
CA ILE A 260 4.47 -6.45 -9.29
C ILE A 260 5.80 -6.90 -8.65
N ARG A 261 6.01 -6.59 -7.37
CA ARG A 261 7.21 -6.96 -6.63
C ARG A 261 7.40 -8.48 -6.63
N ILE A 262 6.33 -9.23 -6.32
CA ILE A 262 6.32 -10.70 -6.27
C ILE A 262 6.52 -11.28 -7.66
N HIS A 263 5.80 -10.78 -8.68
CA HIS A 263 5.89 -11.30 -10.04
C HIS A 263 7.27 -11.11 -10.65
N CYS A 264 7.86 -9.92 -10.50
CA CYS A 264 9.22 -9.67 -10.98
C CYS A 264 10.25 -10.57 -10.26
N ALA A 265 10.12 -10.73 -8.95
CA ALA A 265 10.96 -11.62 -8.19
C ALA A 265 10.76 -13.10 -8.60
N ALA A 266 9.53 -13.55 -8.86
CA ALA A 266 9.20 -14.92 -9.24
C ALA A 266 9.87 -15.34 -10.57
N ILE A 267 10.07 -14.40 -11.50
CA ILE A 267 10.79 -14.66 -12.77
C ILE A 267 12.31 -14.46 -12.64
N GLY A 268 12.84 -14.28 -11.43
CA GLY A 268 14.28 -14.13 -11.17
C GLY A 268 14.80 -12.69 -11.26
N ALA A 269 13.96 -11.71 -11.58
CA ALA A 269 14.32 -10.30 -11.77
C ALA A 269 13.60 -9.38 -10.78
N PRO A 270 13.93 -9.40 -9.46
CA PRO A 270 13.27 -8.54 -8.47
C PRO A 270 13.46 -7.06 -8.79
N LEU A 271 12.59 -6.22 -8.24
CA LEU A 271 12.71 -4.76 -8.37
C LEU A 271 14.05 -4.28 -7.81
N LEU A 272 14.68 -3.37 -8.52
CA LEU A 272 15.92 -2.73 -8.05
C LEU A 272 15.68 -2.01 -6.73
N GLY A 273 16.46 -2.38 -5.70
CA GLY A 273 16.35 -1.83 -4.34
C GLY A 273 15.24 -2.47 -3.48
N ASP A 274 14.59 -3.54 -3.92
CA ASP A 274 13.62 -4.26 -3.09
C ASP A 274 14.33 -5.09 -2.02
N PRO A 275 14.17 -4.74 -0.71
CA PRO A 275 14.85 -5.48 0.35
C PRO A 275 14.13 -6.79 0.72
N LEU A 276 12.87 -6.94 0.28
CA LEU A 276 11.99 -7.99 0.78
C LEU A 276 11.97 -9.23 -0.10
N TYR A 277 11.79 -9.06 -1.43
CA TYR A 277 11.59 -10.21 -2.32
C TYR A 277 12.88 -10.65 -2.99
N LEU A 278 13.18 -11.95 -2.87
CA LEU A 278 14.32 -12.63 -3.47
C LEU A 278 13.97 -13.16 -4.86
N PRO A 279 14.96 -13.42 -5.74
CA PRO A 279 14.75 -14.22 -6.94
C PRO A 279 14.03 -15.53 -6.60
N GLY A 280 12.95 -15.85 -7.36
CA GLY A 280 12.04 -16.95 -7.06
C GLY A 280 10.75 -16.51 -6.36
N GLY A 281 10.67 -15.27 -5.84
CA GLY A 281 9.45 -14.69 -5.27
C GLY A 281 9.19 -14.99 -3.80
N ASP A 282 10.16 -15.57 -3.11
CA ASP A 282 10.15 -15.73 -1.65
C ASP A 282 10.49 -14.42 -0.94
N ALA A 283 10.05 -14.31 0.32
CA ALA A 283 10.36 -13.15 1.15
C ALA A 283 11.55 -13.41 2.09
N ARG A 284 12.40 -12.41 2.26
CA ARG A 284 13.46 -12.43 3.27
C ARG A 284 12.89 -12.46 4.67
N ALA A 285 13.46 -13.29 5.53
CA ALA A 285 13.01 -13.46 6.92
C ALA A 285 13.25 -12.22 7.80
N ASP A 286 14.27 -11.43 7.47
CA ASP A 286 14.73 -10.26 8.22
C ASP A 286 14.13 -8.92 7.73
N ALA A 287 13.38 -8.91 6.61
CA ALA A 287 12.80 -7.70 6.02
C ALA A 287 11.29 -7.63 6.18
N LEU A 288 10.73 -6.42 6.09
CA LEU A 288 9.29 -6.15 6.22
C LEU A 288 8.73 -5.44 4.98
N PRO A 289 7.43 -5.58 4.69
CA PRO A 289 6.77 -4.98 3.53
C PRO A 289 6.90 -3.46 3.39
N GLY A 290 7.05 -2.75 4.48
CA GLY A 290 7.16 -1.29 4.49
C GLY A 290 8.59 -0.76 4.40
N GLU A 291 9.57 -1.65 4.36
CA GLU A 291 10.98 -1.31 4.21
C GLU A 291 11.34 -1.18 2.73
N GLY A 292 12.42 -0.45 2.45
CA GLY A 292 13.06 -0.45 1.17
C GLY A 292 13.09 0.85 0.44
N GLY A 293 13.38 0.80 -0.79
CA GLY A 293 13.58 1.89 -1.72
C GLY A 293 13.44 1.38 -3.15
N TYR A 294 12.60 0.36 -3.38
CA TYR A 294 12.39 -0.21 -4.70
C TYR A 294 11.86 0.83 -5.70
N ARG A 295 12.29 0.72 -6.95
CA ARG A 295 11.93 1.63 -8.02
C ARG A 295 10.70 1.12 -8.80
N LEU A 296 9.54 1.69 -8.46
CA LEU A 296 8.25 1.37 -9.08
C LEU A 296 7.39 2.63 -9.16
N ARG A 297 6.83 2.90 -10.34
CA ARG A 297 6.00 4.08 -10.61
C ARG A 297 4.67 3.68 -11.25
N ALA A 298 3.57 4.14 -10.72
CA ALA A 298 2.26 4.08 -11.37
C ALA A 298 2.23 5.13 -12.49
N GLN A 299 2.47 4.69 -13.74
CA GLN A 299 2.74 5.56 -14.86
C GLN A 299 1.48 6.01 -15.57
N ARG A 300 0.57 5.07 -15.88
CA ARG A 300 -0.67 5.33 -16.60
C ARG A 300 -1.84 4.60 -15.97
N LEU A 301 -2.98 5.26 -15.97
CA LEU A 301 -4.24 4.73 -15.49
C LEU A 301 -5.33 5.09 -16.48
N ALA A 302 -6.06 4.08 -17.00
CA ALA A 302 -7.25 4.29 -17.81
C ALA A 302 -8.46 3.71 -17.10
N ILE A 303 -9.52 4.49 -16.95
CA ILE A 303 -10.75 4.11 -16.25
C ILE A 303 -11.95 4.44 -17.14
N GLN A 304 -12.78 3.43 -17.43
CA GLN A 304 -14.06 3.65 -18.08
C GLN A 304 -15.05 4.25 -17.07
N GLN A 305 -15.58 5.41 -17.39
CA GLN A 305 -16.56 6.13 -16.60
C GLN A 305 -17.96 5.48 -16.72
N PRO A 306 -18.89 5.83 -15.82
CA PRO A 306 -20.27 5.31 -15.88
C PRO A 306 -21.04 5.61 -17.18
N ASP A 307 -20.68 6.69 -17.87
CA ASP A 307 -21.26 7.09 -19.17
C ASP A 307 -20.61 6.38 -20.38
N GLY A 308 -19.63 5.49 -20.11
CA GLY A 308 -18.90 4.75 -21.14
C GLY A 308 -17.67 5.47 -21.70
N SER A 309 -17.45 6.74 -21.39
CA SER A 309 -16.25 7.47 -21.78
C SER A 309 -14.99 6.91 -21.09
N LEU A 310 -13.84 7.06 -21.71
CA LEU A 310 -12.56 6.63 -21.15
C LEU A 310 -11.82 7.82 -20.54
N TRP A 311 -11.54 7.75 -19.25
CA TRP A 311 -10.68 8.69 -18.56
C TRP A 311 -9.28 8.13 -18.48
N GLN A 312 -8.32 8.78 -19.12
CA GLN A 312 -6.93 8.37 -19.16
C GLN A 312 -6.04 9.42 -18.49
N LEU A 313 -5.17 8.96 -17.63
CA LEU A 313 -4.18 9.75 -16.90
C LEU A 313 -2.80 9.20 -17.16
N ASP A 314 -1.84 10.11 -17.33
CA ASP A 314 -0.43 9.80 -17.45
C ASP A 314 0.37 10.63 -16.43
N ALA A 315 1.34 10.02 -15.77
CA ALA A 315 2.16 10.69 -14.77
C ALA A 315 3.12 11.74 -15.35
N ASP A 316 3.37 11.72 -16.65
CA ASP A 316 4.22 12.69 -17.34
C ASP A 316 3.41 13.88 -17.92
N GLY A 317 2.15 14.05 -17.49
CA GLY A 317 1.22 15.09 -17.91
C GLY A 317 0.22 14.60 -18.95
N GLU A 318 -0.94 15.29 -19.04
CA GLU A 318 -1.95 15.04 -20.06
C GLU A 318 -1.33 15.24 -21.46
N ARG A 319 -1.18 14.16 -22.21
CA ARG A 319 -1.14 14.25 -23.68
C ARG A 319 -2.55 13.92 -24.17
N PRO A 320 -3.30 14.90 -24.71
CA PRO A 320 -4.53 14.59 -25.42
C PRO A 320 -4.17 13.65 -26.57
N MET A 321 -4.72 12.46 -26.57
CA MET A 321 -4.67 11.58 -27.73
C MET A 321 -5.50 12.27 -28.81
N SER A 322 -4.79 12.86 -29.77
CA SER A 322 -5.39 13.24 -31.05
C SER A 322 -5.99 11.98 -31.70
N GLY A 323 -7.30 12.07 -31.98
CA GLY A 323 -8.13 11.06 -32.58
C GLY A 323 -7.67 10.64 -34.01
#